data_32a2c5c9f6b9be59d53c4fd557514e75
#
_entry.id   32a2c5c9f6b9be59d53c4fd557514e75
#
_cell.length_a   1.000
_cell.length_b   1.000
_cell.length_c   1.000
_cell.angle_alpha   90.00
_cell.angle_beta   90.00
_cell.angle_gamma   90.00
#
_symmetry.space_group_name_H-M   'P 1'
#
loop_
_entity.id
_entity.type
_entity.pdbx_description
1 polymer ?
#
loop_
_entity_poly.entity_id
_entity_poly.type
_entity_poly.pdbx_seq_one_letter_code
_entity_poly.pdbx_strand_id
1 'polypeptide(L)'
;MTDVQQVLARADQNLSTSLERLFELLRIQSISTDPAYKAECRKAAEWLVGYLGTLGFTASVRDTPGHPMVVAHHAGASADAPHVLFYGHYDVQPVDPIELWENDPFEPSIKDVGEGRKILTGRGTSDDKGQLMTFVEACRAYKEINGALPCRVTILFEGEEESGSPSLKPFLEANAAELKADYALVCDTGMWDRDTPAIAAALRGLVGEEVIVTAADRDLHSGLFGGAAANPIHILVEALAGLHDETGRITLDGFYDGVEETPDNIKASWETLGKTAESFLGEVGLSIPSGEKGRSVLELTWARPTAEINGIWGGYTGEGFKTVIAAKASAKVSFRLVGTQDPAAIREAFRSYISAKIPADCSVEFHPHGGSPAIHLSYDSPVLTKAKNALSDEWPKPAIVIGMGGSIPIVGDFQKMLGMESLLVGFGLSDDRIHSPNEKYELVSYHKGIRSWVRILQALAA
;
A
#
# COMPACT_ATOMS: atom_id res chain seq x y z
N MET A 1 9.38 1.76 -34.74
CA MET A 1 9.73 2.25 -33.39
C MET A 1 11.24 2.34 -33.30
N THR A 2 11.74 3.43 -32.75
CA THR A 2 13.19 3.61 -32.50
C THR A 2 13.63 2.53 -31.49
N ASP A 3 14.89 2.11 -31.58
CA ASP A 3 15.48 1.14 -30.65
C ASP A 3 15.35 1.63 -29.21
N VAL A 4 14.79 0.82 -28.32
CA VAL A 4 14.65 1.14 -26.87
C VAL A 4 15.98 1.55 -26.23
N GLN A 5 17.11 1.06 -26.77
CA GLN A 5 18.45 1.40 -26.30
C GLN A 5 18.76 2.91 -26.48
N GLN A 6 18.23 3.55 -27.50
CA GLN A 6 18.41 5.00 -27.67
C GLN A 6 17.63 5.80 -26.61
N VAL A 7 16.45 5.34 -26.23
CA VAL A 7 15.64 5.96 -25.17
C VAL A 7 16.31 5.77 -23.81
N LEU A 8 16.85 4.57 -23.54
CA LEU A 8 17.61 4.28 -22.33
C LEU A 8 18.87 5.15 -22.22
N ALA A 9 19.63 5.25 -23.32
CA ALA A 9 20.81 6.14 -23.36
C ALA A 9 20.44 7.61 -23.13
N ARG A 10 19.26 8.06 -23.58
CA ARG A 10 18.76 9.40 -23.32
C ARG A 10 18.39 9.58 -21.84
N ALA A 11 17.75 8.59 -21.22
CA ALA A 11 17.49 8.60 -19.78
C ALA A 11 18.79 8.72 -18.95
N ASP A 12 19.85 8.00 -19.36
CA ASP A 12 21.16 8.08 -18.71
C ASP A 12 21.78 9.50 -18.87
N GLN A 13 21.72 10.08 -20.06
CA GLN A 13 22.21 11.44 -20.33
C GLN A 13 21.45 12.50 -19.54
N ASN A 14 20.18 12.29 -19.30
CA ASN A 14 19.31 13.23 -18.60
C ASN A 14 19.41 13.12 -17.07
N LEU A 15 20.11 12.15 -16.50
CA LEU A 15 20.04 11.86 -15.06
C LEU A 15 20.33 13.09 -14.19
N SER A 16 21.35 13.89 -14.50
CA SER A 16 21.67 15.10 -13.73
C SER A 16 20.54 16.12 -13.74
N THR A 17 19.99 16.40 -14.92
CA THR A 17 18.90 17.37 -15.05
C THR A 17 17.57 16.84 -14.53
N SER A 18 17.37 15.52 -14.53
CA SER A 18 16.18 14.91 -13.92
C SER A 18 16.21 15.03 -12.39
N LEU A 19 17.41 14.94 -11.78
CA LEU A 19 17.59 15.17 -10.35
C LEU A 19 17.33 16.64 -9.96
N GLU A 20 17.74 17.58 -10.79
CA GLU A 20 17.42 19.01 -10.57
C GLU A 20 15.91 19.24 -10.53
N ARG A 21 15.15 18.68 -11.47
CA ARG A 21 13.69 18.77 -11.52
C ARG A 21 13.01 18.06 -10.35
N LEU A 22 13.51 16.86 -9.97
CA LEU A 22 13.03 16.22 -8.77
C LEU A 22 13.24 17.11 -7.54
N PHE A 23 14.40 17.73 -7.40
CA PHE A 23 14.71 18.61 -6.27
C PHE A 23 13.84 19.89 -6.27
N GLU A 24 13.46 20.41 -7.43
CA GLU A 24 12.47 21.48 -7.49
C GLU A 24 11.12 21.06 -6.89
N LEU A 25 10.63 19.85 -7.23
CA LEU A 25 9.37 19.31 -6.69
C LEU A 25 9.47 19.01 -5.20
N LEU A 26 10.61 18.46 -4.74
CA LEU A 26 10.84 18.13 -3.34
C LEU A 26 10.88 19.35 -2.42
N ARG A 27 11.33 20.51 -2.92
CA ARG A 27 11.33 21.78 -2.16
C ARG A 27 9.93 22.32 -1.89
N ILE A 28 8.90 21.85 -2.59
CA ILE A 28 7.52 22.24 -2.35
C ILE A 28 6.98 21.42 -1.18
N GLN A 29 6.63 22.08 -0.08
CA GLN A 29 6.22 21.47 1.17
C GLN A 29 4.76 21.02 1.13
N SER A 30 4.41 20.08 0.29
CA SER A 30 3.03 19.63 0.07
C SER A 30 2.54 18.66 1.16
N ILE A 31 2.58 19.08 2.42
CA ILE A 31 2.08 18.33 3.57
C ILE A 31 0.55 18.38 3.58
N SER A 32 -0.12 17.28 3.23
CA SER A 32 -1.58 17.25 3.07
C SER A 32 -2.35 17.24 4.39
N THR A 33 -1.75 16.71 5.45
CA THR A 33 -2.41 16.54 6.76
C THR A 33 -2.54 17.84 7.54
N ASP A 34 -1.80 18.90 7.17
CA ASP A 34 -1.82 20.19 7.86
C ASP A 34 -2.41 21.28 6.94
N PRO A 35 -3.55 21.90 7.33
CA PRO A 35 -4.18 22.97 6.56
C PRO A 35 -3.28 24.17 6.26
N ALA A 36 -2.23 24.42 7.04
CA ALA A 36 -1.26 25.48 6.80
C ALA A 36 -0.52 25.32 5.47
N TYR A 37 -0.37 24.10 4.98
CA TYR A 37 0.33 23.77 3.73
C TYR A 37 -0.59 23.64 2.52
N LYS A 38 -1.87 23.98 2.64
CA LYS A 38 -2.85 23.87 1.51
C LYS A 38 -2.37 24.58 0.26
N ALA A 39 -1.74 25.74 0.39
CA ALA A 39 -1.19 26.51 -0.72
C ALA A 39 0.01 25.79 -1.38
N GLU A 40 0.83 25.13 -0.59
CA GLU A 40 1.98 24.36 -1.10
C GLU A 40 1.52 23.07 -1.82
N CYS A 41 0.47 22.39 -1.34
CA CYS A 41 -0.12 21.27 -2.07
C CYS A 41 -0.61 21.73 -3.47
N ARG A 42 -1.31 22.86 -3.55
CA ARG A 42 -1.72 23.43 -4.84
C ARG A 42 -0.53 23.79 -5.74
N LYS A 43 0.51 24.38 -5.18
CA LYS A 43 1.73 24.74 -5.91
C LYS A 43 2.43 23.50 -6.48
N ALA A 44 2.45 22.37 -5.75
CA ALA A 44 2.98 21.10 -6.25
C ALA A 44 2.16 20.59 -7.46
N ALA A 45 0.83 20.63 -7.36
CA ALA A 45 -0.06 20.27 -8.47
C ALA A 45 0.16 21.16 -9.70
N GLU A 46 0.29 22.47 -9.51
CA GLU A 46 0.54 23.44 -10.59
C GLU A 46 1.92 23.25 -11.23
N TRP A 47 2.95 22.94 -10.43
CA TRP A 47 4.28 22.61 -10.92
C TRP A 47 4.23 21.35 -11.80
N LEU A 48 3.55 20.29 -11.35
CA LEU A 48 3.39 19.04 -12.11
C LEU A 48 2.66 19.28 -13.43
N VAL A 49 1.57 20.06 -13.43
CA VAL A 49 0.84 20.43 -14.66
C VAL A 49 1.75 21.18 -15.63
N GLY A 50 2.49 22.17 -15.15
CA GLY A 50 3.45 22.92 -15.97
C GLY A 50 4.52 22.02 -16.55
N TYR A 51 5.08 21.13 -15.74
CA TYR A 51 6.11 20.20 -16.16
C TYR A 51 5.61 19.18 -17.20
N LEU A 52 4.47 18.54 -16.95
CA LEU A 52 3.83 17.61 -17.89
C LEU A 52 3.48 18.26 -19.22
N GLY A 53 3.07 19.52 -19.20
CA GLY A 53 2.86 20.32 -20.42
C GLY A 53 4.09 20.40 -21.32
N THR A 54 5.30 20.48 -20.74
CA THR A 54 6.56 20.48 -21.52
C THR A 54 6.83 19.16 -22.24
N LEU A 55 6.19 18.06 -21.77
CA LEU A 55 6.29 16.73 -22.36
C LEU A 55 5.22 16.45 -23.43
N GLY A 56 4.30 17.40 -23.65
CA GLY A 56 3.22 17.27 -24.60
C GLY A 56 1.94 16.66 -24.05
N PHE A 57 1.82 16.57 -22.71
CA PHE A 57 0.56 16.22 -22.08
C PHE A 57 -0.41 17.41 -22.09
N THR A 58 -1.68 17.11 -22.30
CA THR A 58 -2.77 18.03 -21.94
C THR A 58 -3.06 17.81 -20.45
N ALA A 59 -2.52 18.68 -19.63
CA ALA A 59 -2.57 18.56 -18.18
C ALA A 59 -3.44 19.65 -17.53
N SER A 60 -4.09 19.33 -16.42
CA SER A 60 -4.93 20.27 -15.67
C SER A 60 -4.94 19.95 -14.18
N VAL A 61 -4.99 21.00 -13.36
CA VAL A 61 -5.35 20.89 -11.94
C VAL A 61 -6.87 20.77 -11.84
N ARG A 62 -7.34 19.78 -11.11
CA ARG A 62 -8.76 19.51 -10.86
C ARG A 62 -9.06 19.73 -9.39
N ASP A 63 -9.86 20.73 -9.10
CA ASP A 63 -10.24 21.05 -7.72
C ASP A 63 -11.10 19.94 -7.10
N THR A 64 -10.84 19.67 -5.82
CA THR A 64 -11.61 18.79 -4.96
C THR A 64 -12.01 19.53 -3.68
N PRO A 65 -12.87 18.96 -2.83
CA PRO A 65 -13.13 19.53 -1.48
C PRO A 65 -11.87 19.67 -0.63
N GLY A 66 -10.89 18.81 -0.81
CA GLY A 66 -9.61 18.82 -0.12
C GLY A 66 -8.46 19.41 -0.95
N HIS A 67 -7.46 18.60 -1.26
CA HIS A 67 -6.34 18.98 -2.14
C HIS A 67 -6.64 18.58 -3.59
N PRO A 68 -6.13 19.34 -4.58
CA PRO A 68 -6.48 19.11 -5.99
C PRO A 68 -5.87 17.81 -6.53
N MET A 69 -6.52 17.24 -7.55
CA MET A 69 -5.95 16.19 -8.40
C MET A 69 -5.24 16.81 -9.61
N VAL A 70 -4.22 16.13 -10.12
CA VAL A 70 -3.62 16.43 -11.42
C VAL A 70 -4.06 15.35 -12.39
N VAL A 71 -4.72 15.75 -13.48
CA VAL A 71 -5.09 14.86 -14.58
C VAL A 71 -4.37 15.31 -15.84
N ALA A 72 -3.69 14.37 -16.51
CA ALA A 72 -2.96 14.67 -17.73
C ALA A 72 -3.10 13.54 -18.76
N HIS A 73 -3.21 13.89 -20.03
CA HIS A 73 -3.40 12.95 -21.12
C HIS A 73 -2.35 13.14 -22.20
N HIS A 74 -1.80 12.05 -22.71
CA HIS A 74 -0.93 12.01 -23.88
C HIS A 74 -1.46 10.96 -24.87
N ALA A 75 -1.65 11.36 -26.12
CA ALA A 75 -2.27 10.52 -27.16
C ALA A 75 -1.42 9.32 -27.59
N GLY A 76 -0.15 9.24 -27.15
CA GLY A 76 0.77 8.21 -27.60
C GLY A 76 1.22 8.39 -29.06
N ALA A 77 1.88 7.38 -29.60
CA ALA A 77 2.35 7.35 -30.98
C ALA A 77 1.26 6.93 -31.98
N SER A 78 0.20 6.26 -31.52
CA SER A 78 -0.94 5.77 -32.33
C SER A 78 -2.21 5.76 -31.49
N ALA A 79 -3.35 5.97 -32.15
CA ALA A 79 -4.67 5.84 -31.52
C ALA A 79 -4.97 4.41 -31.06
N ASP A 80 -4.37 3.41 -31.71
CA ASP A 80 -4.52 1.98 -31.41
C ASP A 80 -3.49 1.49 -30.37
N ALA A 81 -2.60 2.37 -29.88
CA ALA A 81 -1.65 2.00 -28.85
C ALA A 81 -2.37 1.68 -27.53
N PRO A 82 -1.85 0.74 -26.74
CA PRO A 82 -2.38 0.44 -25.41
C PRO A 82 -2.49 1.72 -24.57
N HIS A 83 -3.55 1.80 -23.79
CA HIS A 83 -3.81 2.93 -22.91
C HIS A 83 -3.49 2.55 -21.46
N VAL A 84 -2.60 3.29 -20.83
CA VAL A 84 -2.26 3.10 -19.42
C VAL A 84 -2.66 4.33 -18.60
N LEU A 85 -3.18 4.08 -17.39
CA LEU A 85 -3.34 5.10 -16.37
C LEU A 85 -2.19 4.95 -15.38
N PHE A 86 -1.38 6.00 -15.22
CA PHE A 86 -0.33 6.04 -14.19
C PHE A 86 -0.81 6.83 -12.98
N TYR A 87 -0.69 6.22 -11.81
CA TYR A 87 -1.06 6.80 -10.52
C TYR A 87 0.17 6.95 -9.62
N GLY A 88 0.20 8.06 -8.88
CA GLY A 88 1.11 8.38 -7.79
C GLY A 88 0.53 9.52 -6.97
N HIS A 89 1.21 9.90 -5.87
CA HIS A 89 0.80 11.04 -5.06
C HIS A 89 1.92 12.07 -4.91
N TYR A 90 1.54 13.34 -4.81
CA TYR A 90 2.50 14.45 -4.68
C TYR A 90 2.52 15.06 -3.29
N ASP A 91 1.59 14.67 -2.43
CA ASP A 91 1.62 15.07 -1.03
C ASP A 91 2.62 14.23 -0.23
N VAL A 92 2.94 14.69 0.94
CA VAL A 92 3.94 14.06 1.81
C VAL A 92 3.51 14.16 3.28
N GLN A 93 4.04 13.26 4.10
CA GLN A 93 3.88 13.27 5.55
C GLN A 93 4.53 14.49 6.21
N PRO A 94 4.05 14.91 7.39
CA PRO A 94 4.74 15.88 8.25
C PRO A 94 6.19 15.47 8.54
N VAL A 95 6.99 16.45 8.88
CA VAL A 95 8.43 16.24 9.13
C VAL A 95 8.77 16.06 10.61
N ASP A 96 7.75 16.11 11.46
CA ASP A 96 7.93 15.97 12.90
C ASP A 96 8.43 14.57 13.30
N PRO A 97 9.34 14.48 14.28
CA PRO A 97 9.99 15.60 15.01
C PRO A 97 11.19 16.18 14.21
N ILE A 98 11.15 17.48 13.93
CA ILE A 98 12.12 18.17 13.06
C ILE A 98 13.55 18.10 13.59
N GLU A 99 13.73 18.04 14.90
CA GLU A 99 15.03 17.96 15.57
C GLU A 99 15.78 16.64 15.33
N LEU A 100 15.13 15.63 14.79
CA LEU A 100 15.75 14.35 14.42
C LEU A 100 16.26 14.32 12.97
N TRP A 101 15.98 15.39 12.20
CA TRP A 101 16.53 15.48 10.84
C TRP A 101 17.96 15.98 10.87
N GLU A 102 18.84 15.30 10.12
CA GLU A 102 20.23 15.71 9.95
C GLU A 102 20.41 16.97 9.10
N ASN A 103 19.48 17.19 8.16
CA ASN A 103 19.42 18.36 7.29
C ASN A 103 17.96 18.81 7.17
N ASP A 104 17.74 20.01 6.62
CA ASP A 104 16.39 20.47 6.29
C ASP A 104 15.68 19.44 5.39
N PRO A 105 14.51 18.91 5.81
CA PRO A 105 13.78 17.89 5.06
C PRO A 105 13.31 18.34 3.68
N PHE A 106 13.19 19.64 3.43
CA PHE A 106 12.78 20.20 2.14
C PHE A 106 13.93 20.84 1.35
N GLU A 107 15.16 20.65 1.81
CA GLU A 107 16.35 20.96 1.01
C GLU A 107 17.06 19.64 0.62
N PRO A 108 16.59 18.99 -0.46
CA PRO A 108 17.06 17.68 -0.85
C PRO A 108 18.53 17.70 -1.25
N SER A 109 19.23 16.63 -0.95
CA SER A 109 20.66 16.51 -1.26
C SER A 109 21.05 15.09 -1.66
N ILE A 110 22.21 14.97 -2.30
CA ILE A 110 22.81 13.67 -2.62
C ILE A 110 23.94 13.43 -1.63
N LYS A 111 23.88 12.31 -0.89
CA LYS A 111 24.91 11.88 0.04
C LYS A 111 25.61 10.63 -0.50
N ASP A 112 26.92 10.62 -0.45
CA ASP A 112 27.74 9.40 -0.63
C ASP A 112 27.78 8.67 0.71
N VAL A 113 27.28 7.43 0.73
CA VAL A 113 27.23 6.59 1.94
C VAL A 113 28.27 5.48 1.93
N GLY A 114 29.25 5.58 1.05
CA GLY A 114 30.33 4.61 0.89
C GLY A 114 29.99 3.45 -0.06
N GLU A 115 30.96 2.61 -0.34
CA GLU A 115 30.82 1.43 -1.21
C GLU A 115 30.27 1.74 -2.60
N GLY A 116 30.48 2.95 -3.11
CA GLY A 116 29.94 3.42 -4.40
C GLY A 116 28.45 3.75 -4.39
N ARG A 117 27.82 3.78 -3.20
CA ARG A 117 26.39 4.06 -3.02
C ARG A 117 26.16 5.54 -2.78
N LYS A 118 25.14 6.05 -3.44
CA LYS A 118 24.61 7.41 -3.23
C LYS A 118 23.11 7.35 -2.94
N ILE A 119 22.69 8.18 -2.03
CA ILE A 119 21.28 8.33 -1.64
C ILE A 119 20.82 9.77 -1.86
N LEU A 120 19.56 9.92 -2.18
CA LEU A 120 18.83 11.18 -2.13
C LEU A 120 18.24 11.30 -0.73
N THR A 121 18.32 12.46 -0.10
CA THR A 121 17.77 12.68 1.25
C THR A 121 16.82 13.85 1.23
N GLY A 122 15.70 13.71 1.94
CA GLY A 122 14.65 14.73 2.06
C GLY A 122 13.26 14.08 2.13
N ARG A 123 12.27 14.79 2.62
CA ARG A 123 10.90 14.33 2.68
C ARG A 123 10.30 14.21 1.27
N GLY A 124 9.66 13.05 0.97
CA GLY A 124 9.08 12.76 -0.33
C GLY A 124 10.08 12.18 -1.33
N THR A 125 11.34 11.92 -0.94
CA THR A 125 12.34 11.36 -1.84
C THR A 125 12.02 9.94 -2.28
N SER A 126 11.41 9.12 -1.41
CA SER A 126 10.95 7.77 -1.69
C SER A 126 9.42 7.71 -1.75
N ASP A 127 8.73 8.47 -0.92
CA ASP A 127 7.28 8.42 -0.73
C ASP A 127 6.64 9.79 -1.03
N ASP A 128 6.07 10.04 -2.20
CA ASP A 128 6.09 9.29 -3.47
C ASP A 128 6.68 10.14 -4.62
N LYS A 129 7.06 11.42 -4.35
CA LYS A 129 7.56 12.35 -5.38
C LYS A 129 8.75 11.78 -6.17
N GLY A 130 9.67 11.09 -5.47
CA GLY A 130 10.81 10.46 -6.15
C GLY A 130 10.36 9.34 -7.08
N GLN A 131 9.42 8.51 -6.66
CA GLN A 131 8.93 7.39 -7.44
C GLN A 131 8.08 7.87 -8.64
N LEU A 132 7.11 8.78 -8.43
CA LEU A 132 6.29 9.29 -9.54
C LEU A 132 7.15 9.97 -10.61
N MET A 133 8.24 10.66 -10.21
CA MET A 133 9.15 11.29 -11.16
C MET A 133 9.94 10.29 -12.00
N THR A 134 10.13 9.06 -11.57
CA THR A 134 10.76 8.02 -12.40
C THR A 134 9.95 7.75 -13.67
N PHE A 135 8.63 7.69 -13.56
CA PHE A 135 7.74 7.53 -14.71
C PHE A 135 7.72 8.77 -15.62
N VAL A 136 7.64 9.94 -15.02
CA VAL A 136 7.58 11.21 -15.78
C VAL A 136 8.87 11.42 -16.58
N GLU A 137 10.03 11.09 -16.00
CA GLU A 137 11.32 11.17 -16.70
C GLU A 137 11.50 10.10 -17.79
N ALA A 138 10.91 8.90 -17.62
CA ALA A 138 10.82 7.93 -18.70
C ALA A 138 10.00 8.46 -19.88
N CYS A 139 8.88 9.13 -19.61
CA CYS A 139 8.09 9.82 -20.64
C CYS A 139 8.91 10.91 -21.35
N ARG A 140 9.74 11.66 -20.60
CA ARG A 140 10.66 12.65 -21.20
C ARG A 140 11.63 12.02 -22.16
N ALA A 141 12.28 10.93 -21.77
CA ALA A 141 13.23 10.24 -22.63
C ALA A 141 12.60 9.79 -23.95
N TYR A 142 11.38 9.23 -23.90
CA TYR A 142 10.61 8.89 -25.09
C TYR A 142 10.27 10.11 -25.95
N LYS A 143 9.80 11.18 -25.33
CA LYS A 143 9.44 12.42 -26.03
C LYS A 143 10.62 13.01 -26.78
N GLU A 144 11.80 13.02 -26.16
CA GLU A 144 13.02 13.57 -26.75
C GLU A 144 13.57 12.75 -27.91
N ILE A 145 13.43 11.41 -27.87
CA ILE A 145 13.94 10.51 -28.92
C ILE A 145 12.92 10.25 -30.02
N ASN A 146 11.66 9.97 -29.64
CA ASN A 146 10.62 9.52 -30.57
C ASN A 146 9.60 10.61 -30.94
N GLY A 147 9.60 11.73 -30.21
CA GLY A 147 8.58 12.76 -30.35
C GLY A 147 7.22 12.42 -29.73
N ALA A 148 7.00 11.14 -29.35
CA ALA A 148 5.77 10.62 -28.75
C ALA A 148 6.07 9.45 -27.81
N LEU A 149 5.09 9.11 -26.95
CA LEU A 149 5.15 7.94 -26.06
C LEU A 149 4.69 6.68 -26.80
N PRO A 150 5.19 5.49 -26.44
CA PRO A 150 4.79 4.24 -27.08
C PRO A 150 3.35 3.83 -26.77
N CYS A 151 2.83 4.24 -25.60
CA CYS A 151 1.46 4.03 -25.14
C CYS A 151 0.69 5.34 -25.13
N ARG A 152 -0.64 5.27 -25.17
CA ARG A 152 -1.49 6.35 -24.69
C ARG A 152 -1.38 6.39 -23.18
N VAL A 153 -1.24 7.55 -22.60
CA VAL A 153 -1.01 7.69 -21.15
C VAL A 153 -1.99 8.68 -20.56
N THR A 154 -2.71 8.26 -19.55
CA THR A 154 -3.41 9.14 -18.61
C THR A 154 -2.62 9.13 -17.31
N ILE A 155 -2.37 10.29 -16.72
CA ILE A 155 -1.77 10.46 -15.41
C ILE A 155 -2.86 10.95 -14.46
N LEU A 156 -2.93 10.34 -13.29
CA LEU A 156 -3.69 10.79 -12.13
C LEU A 156 -2.72 10.90 -10.95
N PHE A 157 -2.40 12.13 -10.54
CA PHE A 157 -1.70 12.38 -9.29
C PHE A 157 -2.64 12.99 -8.28
N GLU A 158 -2.64 12.43 -7.07
CA GLU A 158 -3.42 12.98 -5.96
C GLU A 158 -2.57 13.73 -4.95
N GLY A 159 -3.22 14.52 -4.11
CA GLY A 159 -2.58 15.31 -3.06
C GLY A 159 -3.18 15.05 -1.68
N GLU A 160 -3.76 13.87 -1.45
CA GLU A 160 -4.42 13.48 -0.19
C GLU A 160 -4.13 12.04 0.21
N GLU A 161 -3.18 11.33 -0.42
CA GLU A 161 -2.87 9.95 -0.08
C GLU A 161 -2.50 9.83 1.39
N GLU A 162 -1.62 10.69 1.85
CA GLU A 162 -1.08 10.74 3.20
C GLU A 162 -2.10 11.20 4.26
N SER A 163 -3.25 11.71 3.82
CA SER A 163 -4.39 12.08 4.67
C SER A 163 -5.61 11.16 4.48
N GLY A 164 -5.43 10.00 3.80
CA GLY A 164 -6.44 8.97 3.63
C GLY A 164 -7.36 9.15 2.43
N SER A 165 -6.99 9.94 1.44
CA SER A 165 -7.64 10.06 0.12
C SER A 165 -9.13 10.38 0.15
N PRO A 166 -9.65 11.29 0.98
CA PRO A 166 -11.09 11.50 1.12
C PRO A 166 -11.78 11.97 -0.18
N SER A 167 -11.06 12.68 -1.04
CA SER A 167 -11.61 13.18 -2.32
C SER A 167 -11.46 12.20 -3.47
N LEU A 168 -10.63 11.16 -3.35
CA LEU A 168 -10.25 10.31 -4.47
C LEU A 168 -11.43 9.48 -4.99
N LYS A 169 -12.13 8.76 -4.13
CA LYS A 169 -13.25 7.92 -4.57
C LYS A 169 -14.37 8.72 -5.24
N PRO A 170 -14.87 9.85 -4.67
CA PRO A 170 -15.83 10.71 -5.37
C PRO A 170 -15.29 11.25 -6.70
N PHE A 171 -13.98 11.54 -6.78
CA PHE A 171 -13.35 12.00 -8.01
C PHE A 171 -13.35 10.92 -9.10
N LEU A 172 -13.02 9.67 -8.75
CA LEU A 172 -13.07 8.54 -9.68
C LEU A 172 -14.50 8.29 -10.18
N GLU A 173 -15.50 8.34 -9.29
CA GLU A 173 -16.92 8.19 -9.65
C GLU A 173 -17.37 9.23 -10.68
N ALA A 174 -16.98 10.49 -10.47
CA ALA A 174 -17.35 11.59 -11.35
C ALA A 174 -16.61 11.58 -12.69
N ASN A 175 -15.41 10.99 -12.76
CA ASN A 175 -14.52 11.05 -13.93
C ASN A 175 -14.19 9.67 -14.52
N ALA A 176 -14.96 8.64 -14.21
CA ALA A 176 -14.68 7.25 -14.59
C ALA A 176 -14.45 7.06 -16.08
N ALA A 177 -15.25 7.72 -16.94
CA ALA A 177 -15.13 7.61 -18.39
C ALA A 177 -13.82 8.22 -18.93
N GLU A 178 -13.34 9.34 -18.32
CA GLU A 178 -12.10 10.02 -18.68
C GLU A 178 -10.88 9.22 -18.23
N LEU A 179 -10.95 8.59 -17.06
CA LEU A 179 -9.82 7.92 -16.42
C LEU A 179 -9.66 6.45 -16.82
N LYS A 180 -10.68 5.85 -17.46
CA LYS A 180 -10.63 4.44 -17.86
C LYS A 180 -9.53 4.19 -18.89
N ALA A 181 -8.67 3.22 -18.59
CA ALA A 181 -7.59 2.75 -19.45
C ALA A 181 -7.61 1.21 -19.54
N ASP A 182 -6.68 0.60 -20.26
CA ASP A 182 -6.55 -0.85 -20.34
C ASP A 182 -5.94 -1.40 -19.03
N TYR A 183 -4.97 -0.68 -18.47
CA TYR A 183 -4.25 -1.04 -17.23
C TYR A 183 -3.98 0.20 -16.38
N ALA A 184 -3.95 0.02 -15.05
CA ALA A 184 -3.41 1.00 -14.13
C ALA A 184 -1.96 0.61 -13.75
N LEU A 185 -1.07 1.60 -13.72
CA LEU A 185 0.31 1.49 -13.25
C LEU A 185 0.43 2.31 -11.98
N VAL A 186 0.80 1.67 -10.88
CA VAL A 186 0.91 2.30 -9.56
C VAL A 186 2.38 2.23 -9.11
N CYS A 187 2.97 3.37 -8.81
CA CYS A 187 4.39 3.46 -8.43
C CYS A 187 4.54 3.95 -6.99
N ASP A 188 3.92 3.23 -6.07
CA ASP A 188 3.94 3.50 -4.64
C ASP A 188 4.16 2.19 -3.87
N THR A 189 5.23 1.50 -4.24
CA THR A 189 5.64 0.23 -3.64
C THR A 189 7.16 0.13 -3.61
N GLY A 190 7.71 -1.04 -3.22
CA GLY A 190 9.14 -1.22 -3.09
C GLY A 190 9.67 -2.47 -3.79
N MET A 191 10.98 -2.53 -3.84
CA MET A 191 11.75 -3.68 -4.27
C MET A 191 11.90 -4.68 -3.12
N TRP A 192 12.25 -5.92 -3.44
CA TRP A 192 12.60 -6.92 -2.41
C TRP A 192 13.91 -6.57 -1.70
N ASP A 193 14.93 -6.30 -2.48
CA ASP A 193 16.23 -5.78 -2.06
C ASP A 193 16.80 -4.86 -3.15
N ARG A 194 17.99 -4.29 -2.94
CA ARG A 194 18.62 -3.34 -3.86
C ARG A 194 18.84 -3.85 -5.29
N ASP A 195 18.93 -5.16 -5.46
CA ASP A 195 19.24 -5.80 -6.74
C ASP A 195 18.05 -6.53 -7.33
N THR A 196 17.02 -6.82 -6.51
CA THR A 196 15.86 -7.65 -6.86
C THR A 196 14.60 -6.80 -6.97
N PRO A 197 14.18 -6.42 -8.17
CA PRO A 197 12.93 -5.69 -8.36
C PRO A 197 11.73 -6.59 -8.07
N ALA A 198 10.66 -6.00 -7.57
CA ALA A 198 9.45 -6.70 -7.21
C ALA A 198 8.21 -6.11 -7.89
N ILE A 199 7.24 -6.96 -8.17
CA ILE A 199 5.89 -6.57 -8.59
C ILE A 199 4.94 -7.09 -7.53
N ALA A 200 4.20 -6.18 -6.89
CA ALA A 200 3.17 -6.57 -5.95
C ALA A 200 1.91 -7.00 -6.71
N ALA A 201 1.64 -8.30 -6.74
CA ALA A 201 0.48 -8.87 -7.40
C ALA A 201 -0.71 -9.11 -6.45
N ALA A 202 -0.50 -8.97 -5.15
CA ALA A 202 -1.55 -9.12 -4.16
C ALA A 202 -1.38 -8.11 -3.02
N LEU A 203 -2.49 -7.48 -2.64
CA LEU A 203 -2.60 -6.64 -1.45
C LEU A 203 -3.68 -7.22 -0.57
N ARG A 204 -3.41 -7.34 0.75
CA ARG A 204 -4.41 -7.84 1.67
C ARG A 204 -5.46 -6.77 1.94
N GLY A 205 -6.73 -7.22 1.94
CA GLY A 205 -7.85 -6.41 2.41
C GLY A 205 -7.85 -6.25 3.94
N LEU A 206 -8.80 -5.50 4.43
CA LEU A 206 -8.95 -5.21 5.86
C LEU A 206 -10.44 -5.21 6.24
N VAL A 207 -10.75 -5.76 7.42
CA VAL A 207 -12.00 -5.51 8.15
C VAL A 207 -11.64 -5.23 9.60
N GLY A 208 -12.16 -4.15 10.16
CA GLY A 208 -12.06 -3.85 11.58
C GLY A 208 -13.42 -3.90 12.26
N GLU A 209 -13.49 -4.40 13.47
CA GLU A 209 -14.69 -4.42 14.29
C GLU A 209 -14.34 -4.23 15.76
N GLU A 210 -15.14 -3.44 16.47
CA GLU A 210 -15.13 -3.39 17.94
C GLU A 210 -16.35 -4.12 18.47
N VAL A 211 -16.15 -4.98 19.46
CA VAL A 211 -17.19 -5.74 20.13
C VAL A 211 -17.26 -5.36 21.60
N ILE A 212 -18.46 -5.10 22.12
CA ILE A 212 -18.71 -4.74 23.51
C ILE A 212 -19.72 -5.73 24.08
N VAL A 213 -19.31 -6.53 25.04
CA VAL A 213 -20.17 -7.46 25.77
C VAL A 213 -20.60 -6.81 27.08
N THR A 214 -21.91 -6.73 27.32
CA THR A 214 -22.52 -6.22 28.55
C THR A 214 -23.24 -7.37 29.25
N ALA A 215 -22.91 -7.61 30.52
CA ALA A 215 -23.58 -8.60 31.38
C ALA A 215 -24.49 -7.92 32.42
N ALA A 216 -23.99 -7.57 33.59
CA ALA A 216 -24.79 -6.90 34.61
C ALA A 216 -25.02 -5.41 34.32
N ASP A 217 -26.01 -4.81 34.98
CA ASP A 217 -26.34 -3.38 34.87
C ASP A 217 -25.30 -2.45 35.53
N ARG A 218 -24.39 -3.01 36.33
CA ARG A 218 -23.32 -2.33 37.04
C ARG A 218 -22.19 -3.29 37.41
N ASP A 219 -21.05 -2.75 37.81
CA ASP A 219 -19.97 -3.55 38.40
C ASP A 219 -20.43 -4.24 39.70
N LEU A 220 -20.04 -5.49 39.86
CA LEU A 220 -20.47 -6.33 40.97
C LEU A 220 -19.28 -6.69 41.89
N HIS A 221 -19.55 -6.91 43.18
CA HIS A 221 -18.58 -7.46 44.13
C HIS A 221 -18.36 -8.95 43.83
N SER A 222 -17.13 -9.34 43.43
CA SER A 222 -16.84 -10.73 43.02
C SER A 222 -17.04 -11.79 44.12
N GLY A 223 -16.88 -11.40 45.38
CA GLY A 223 -17.14 -12.27 46.53
C GLY A 223 -18.64 -12.54 46.80
N LEU A 224 -19.53 -11.67 46.29
CA LEU A 224 -20.99 -11.82 46.46
C LEU A 224 -21.65 -12.47 45.25
N PHE A 225 -21.15 -12.19 44.05
CA PHE A 225 -21.77 -12.60 42.79
C PHE A 225 -20.92 -13.58 41.97
N GLY A 226 -19.66 -13.81 42.35
CA GLY A 226 -18.76 -14.73 41.66
C GLY A 226 -19.32 -16.14 41.64
N GLY A 227 -19.26 -16.79 40.47
CA GLY A 227 -19.85 -18.11 40.25
C GLY A 227 -21.37 -18.12 39.97
N ALA A 228 -22.06 -16.99 40.25
CA ALA A 228 -23.49 -16.86 39.96
C ALA A 228 -23.78 -15.90 38.78
N ALA A 229 -23.12 -14.72 38.75
CA ALA A 229 -23.29 -13.76 37.70
C ALA A 229 -22.34 -14.02 36.53
N ALA A 230 -22.82 -13.78 35.30
CA ALA A 230 -21.98 -13.81 34.12
C ALA A 230 -20.89 -12.74 34.19
N ASN A 231 -19.66 -13.10 33.83
CA ASN A 231 -18.53 -12.19 33.72
C ASN A 231 -18.26 -11.91 32.24
N PRO A 232 -18.47 -10.65 31.75
CA PRO A 232 -18.30 -10.33 30.33
C PRO A 232 -16.85 -10.50 29.85
N ILE A 233 -15.87 -10.42 30.75
CA ILE A 233 -14.47 -10.69 30.42
C ILE A 233 -14.29 -12.18 30.09
N HIS A 234 -14.87 -13.11 30.87
CA HIS A 234 -14.80 -14.55 30.59
C HIS A 234 -15.47 -14.86 29.25
N ILE A 235 -16.69 -14.34 29.01
CA ILE A 235 -17.41 -14.55 27.75
C ILE A 235 -16.58 -14.08 26.56
N LEU A 236 -16.04 -12.86 26.64
CA LEU A 236 -15.27 -12.26 25.55
C LEU A 236 -13.96 -13.02 25.29
N VAL A 237 -13.21 -13.34 26.34
CA VAL A 237 -11.94 -14.09 26.22
C VAL A 237 -12.17 -15.48 25.62
N GLU A 238 -13.20 -16.22 26.06
CA GLU A 238 -13.55 -17.52 25.51
C GLU A 238 -13.97 -17.43 24.03
N ALA A 239 -14.75 -16.42 23.68
CA ALA A 239 -15.14 -16.18 22.30
C ALA A 239 -13.94 -15.88 21.42
N LEU A 240 -13.04 -15.00 21.85
CA LEU A 240 -11.84 -14.61 21.10
C LEU A 240 -10.81 -15.75 21.00
N ALA A 241 -10.63 -16.53 22.06
CA ALA A 241 -9.73 -17.70 22.04
C ALA A 241 -10.18 -18.76 21.03
N GLY A 242 -11.47 -18.86 20.77
CA GLY A 242 -12.03 -19.79 19.80
C GLY A 242 -11.96 -19.30 18.34
N LEU A 243 -11.42 -18.13 18.05
CA LEU A 243 -11.26 -17.64 16.68
C LEU A 243 -10.25 -18.46 15.86
N HIS A 244 -9.33 -19.15 16.51
CA HIS A 244 -8.35 -20.01 15.85
C HIS A 244 -8.47 -21.44 16.37
N ASP A 245 -8.35 -22.40 15.47
CA ASP A 245 -8.22 -23.82 15.83
C ASP A 245 -6.75 -24.20 16.15
N GLU A 246 -6.54 -25.46 16.51
CA GLU A 246 -5.22 -26.01 16.84
C GLU A 246 -4.21 -25.95 15.68
N THR A 247 -4.68 -25.77 14.46
CA THR A 247 -3.84 -25.64 13.25
C THR A 247 -3.54 -24.19 12.87
N GLY A 248 -4.08 -23.24 13.64
CA GLY A 248 -3.95 -21.80 13.37
C GLY A 248 -4.94 -21.28 12.33
N ARG A 249 -5.92 -22.10 11.91
CA ARG A 249 -6.97 -21.68 10.98
C ARG A 249 -8.07 -20.92 11.73
N ILE A 250 -8.65 -19.93 11.04
CA ILE A 250 -9.77 -19.14 11.57
C ILE A 250 -11.04 -19.96 11.48
N THR A 251 -11.83 -19.97 12.56
CA THR A 251 -12.99 -20.85 12.76
C THR A 251 -14.33 -20.26 12.33
N LEU A 252 -14.33 -19.03 11.82
CA LEU A 252 -15.56 -18.37 11.34
C LEU A 252 -16.13 -19.10 10.12
N ASP A 253 -17.44 -19.34 10.12
CA ASP A 253 -18.13 -19.97 9.00
C ASP A 253 -17.95 -19.13 7.72
N GLY A 254 -17.60 -19.79 6.61
CA GLY A 254 -17.38 -19.12 5.32
C GLY A 254 -16.12 -18.24 5.25
N PHE A 255 -15.28 -18.21 6.30
CA PHE A 255 -14.11 -17.32 6.32
C PHE A 255 -13.14 -17.58 5.17
N TYR A 256 -13.01 -18.81 4.73
CA TYR A 256 -12.11 -19.19 3.64
C TYR A 256 -12.76 -19.20 2.26
N ASP A 257 -14.00 -18.73 2.13
CA ASP A 257 -14.65 -18.58 0.83
C ASP A 257 -13.92 -17.51 0.03
N GLY A 258 -13.50 -17.86 -1.20
CA GLY A 258 -12.69 -16.98 -2.04
C GLY A 258 -11.20 -16.91 -1.70
N VAL A 259 -10.71 -17.77 -0.78
CA VAL A 259 -9.27 -17.92 -0.50
C VAL A 259 -8.69 -19.01 -1.40
N GLU A 260 -7.83 -18.61 -2.32
CA GLU A 260 -7.16 -19.53 -3.23
C GLU A 260 -5.80 -19.99 -2.67
N GLU A 261 -5.36 -21.16 -3.11
CA GLU A 261 -4.00 -21.62 -2.83
C GLU A 261 -3.00 -20.94 -3.77
N THR A 262 -1.89 -20.50 -3.21
CA THR A 262 -0.80 -19.92 -4.02
C THR A 262 -0.25 -20.98 -4.98
N PRO A 263 -0.10 -20.70 -6.29
CA PRO A 263 0.48 -21.62 -7.24
C PRO A 263 1.90 -22.07 -6.86
N ASP A 264 2.23 -23.34 -7.14
CA ASP A 264 3.51 -23.93 -6.72
C ASP A 264 4.74 -23.23 -7.32
N ASN A 265 4.65 -22.72 -8.56
CA ASN A 265 5.70 -21.94 -9.18
C ASN A 265 5.95 -20.59 -8.48
N ILE A 266 4.90 -20.00 -7.90
CA ILE A 266 5.01 -18.77 -7.10
C ILE A 266 5.62 -19.08 -5.74
N LYS A 267 5.17 -20.15 -5.06
CA LYS A 267 5.78 -20.61 -3.79
C LYS A 267 7.27 -20.89 -3.97
N ALA A 268 7.64 -21.65 -5.03
CA ALA A 268 9.03 -21.93 -5.34
C ALA A 268 9.84 -20.65 -5.61
N SER A 269 9.26 -19.66 -6.24
CA SER A 269 9.89 -18.33 -6.42
C SER A 269 10.14 -17.64 -5.07
N TRP A 270 9.18 -17.72 -4.12
CA TRP A 270 9.34 -17.15 -2.78
C TRP A 270 10.40 -17.88 -1.95
N GLU A 271 10.54 -19.20 -2.11
CA GLU A 271 11.60 -19.97 -1.44
C GLU A 271 13.00 -19.49 -1.84
N THR A 272 13.18 -19.04 -3.11
CA THR A 272 14.48 -18.50 -3.57
C THR A 272 14.88 -17.20 -2.85
N LEU A 273 13.95 -16.52 -2.19
CA LEU A 273 14.21 -15.31 -1.42
C LEU A 273 14.92 -15.58 -0.10
N GLY A 274 14.99 -16.84 0.33
CA GLY A 274 15.70 -17.26 1.53
C GLY A 274 15.14 -16.68 2.85
N LYS A 275 13.90 -16.14 2.84
CA LYS A 275 13.29 -15.58 4.05
C LYS A 275 12.66 -16.70 4.87
N THR A 276 13.35 -17.07 5.93
CA THR A 276 12.87 -18.09 6.90
C THR A 276 12.03 -17.45 8.01
N ALA A 277 11.29 -18.29 8.76
CA ALA A 277 10.58 -17.82 9.94
C ALA A 277 11.53 -17.18 10.96
N GLU A 278 12.68 -17.79 11.18
CA GLU A 278 13.70 -17.28 12.09
C GLU A 278 14.25 -15.94 11.66
N SER A 279 14.59 -15.76 10.36
CA SER A 279 15.11 -14.48 9.86
C SER A 279 14.05 -13.37 9.87
N PHE A 280 12.79 -13.71 9.58
CA PHE A 280 11.70 -12.72 9.56
C PHE A 280 11.29 -12.30 10.97
N LEU A 281 11.01 -13.28 11.82
CA LEU A 281 10.55 -13.02 13.18
C LEU A 281 11.68 -12.56 14.10
N GLY A 282 12.93 -12.91 13.78
CA GLY A 282 14.12 -12.45 14.51
C GLY A 282 14.29 -10.94 14.52
N GLU A 283 13.80 -10.26 13.49
CA GLU A 283 13.78 -8.78 13.42
C GLU A 283 12.94 -8.14 14.56
N VAL A 284 11.98 -8.90 15.11
CA VAL A 284 11.11 -8.46 16.21
C VAL A 284 11.29 -9.31 17.47
N GLY A 285 12.38 -10.08 17.57
CA GLY A 285 12.72 -10.87 18.74
C GLY A 285 11.93 -12.16 18.91
N LEU A 286 11.29 -12.68 17.86
CA LEU A 286 10.53 -13.91 17.83
C LEU A 286 11.19 -14.94 16.88
N SER A 287 10.76 -16.21 16.95
CA SER A 287 11.32 -17.28 16.10
C SER A 287 10.30 -18.30 15.61
N ILE A 288 9.11 -18.34 16.21
CA ILE A 288 8.09 -19.35 15.93
C ILE A 288 6.86 -18.67 15.33
N PRO A 289 6.46 -19.00 14.10
CA PRO A 289 5.24 -18.46 13.50
C PRO A 289 3.98 -18.97 14.21
N SER A 290 3.00 -18.07 14.37
CA SER A 290 1.74 -18.37 15.06
C SER A 290 0.55 -18.59 14.12
N GLY A 291 0.71 -18.46 12.81
CA GLY A 291 -0.37 -18.61 11.83
C GLY A 291 -0.64 -20.07 11.45
N GLU A 292 -1.30 -20.27 10.30
CA GLU A 292 -1.66 -21.59 9.78
C GLU A 292 -0.43 -22.51 9.69
N LYS A 293 -0.53 -23.70 10.31
CA LYS A 293 0.56 -24.67 10.30
C LYS A 293 0.89 -25.15 8.89
N GLY A 294 2.18 -25.34 8.62
CA GLY A 294 2.68 -25.85 7.35
C GLY A 294 2.80 -24.77 6.25
N ARG A 295 2.65 -23.51 6.61
CA ARG A 295 2.85 -22.37 5.71
C ARG A 295 4.19 -21.69 5.97
N SER A 296 4.83 -21.20 4.91
CA SER A 296 5.99 -20.32 5.03
C SER A 296 5.58 -18.94 5.57
N VAL A 297 6.52 -18.18 6.12
CA VAL A 297 6.22 -16.82 6.61
C VAL A 297 5.73 -15.90 5.49
N LEU A 298 6.21 -16.08 4.27
CA LEU A 298 5.75 -15.31 3.12
C LEU A 298 4.32 -15.68 2.73
N GLU A 299 3.94 -16.98 2.75
CA GLU A 299 2.53 -17.35 2.59
C GLU A 299 1.67 -16.73 3.67
N LEU A 300 2.06 -16.82 4.94
CA LEU A 300 1.30 -16.28 6.08
C LEU A 300 1.07 -14.76 5.98
N THR A 301 2.05 -14.02 5.48
CA THR A 301 1.98 -12.55 5.44
C THR A 301 1.44 -12.00 4.12
N TRP A 302 1.46 -12.77 3.03
CA TRP A 302 1.09 -12.30 1.71
C TRP A 302 -0.17 -12.94 1.13
N ALA A 303 -0.40 -14.23 1.42
CA ALA A 303 -1.41 -15.02 0.72
C ALA A 303 -2.41 -15.71 1.65
N ARG A 304 -2.25 -15.56 2.98
CA ARG A 304 -3.20 -16.12 3.94
C ARG A 304 -3.93 -15.02 4.71
N PRO A 305 -5.24 -15.23 4.99
CA PRO A 305 -5.99 -14.28 5.79
C PRO A 305 -5.63 -14.42 7.27
N THR A 306 -5.86 -13.36 8.06
CA THR A 306 -5.58 -13.36 9.50
C THR A 306 -6.73 -12.78 10.29
N ALA A 307 -6.80 -13.13 11.59
CA ALA A 307 -7.66 -12.51 12.59
C ALA A 307 -6.80 -12.10 13.79
N GLU A 308 -6.72 -10.80 14.05
CA GLU A 308 -5.85 -10.27 15.11
C GLU A 308 -6.67 -9.49 16.14
N ILE A 309 -6.35 -9.72 17.42
CA ILE A 309 -6.92 -8.96 18.51
C ILE A 309 -6.03 -7.74 18.74
N ASN A 310 -6.50 -6.56 18.32
CA ASN A 310 -5.74 -5.31 18.38
C ASN A 310 -5.84 -4.61 19.74
N GLY A 311 -6.85 -4.94 20.52
CA GLY A 311 -7.05 -4.41 21.86
C GLY A 311 -8.11 -5.21 22.61
N ILE A 312 -7.94 -5.32 23.92
CA ILE A 312 -8.91 -5.93 24.82
C ILE A 312 -8.89 -5.14 26.14
N TRP A 313 -10.06 -4.82 26.66
CA TRP A 313 -10.17 -4.12 27.96
C TRP A 313 -11.48 -4.44 28.67
N GLY A 314 -11.43 -4.31 29.99
CA GLY A 314 -12.55 -4.53 30.90
C GLY A 314 -12.03 -4.68 32.33
N GLY A 315 -12.90 -4.53 33.31
CA GLY A 315 -12.56 -4.65 34.71
C GLY A 315 -11.74 -3.45 35.23
N TYR A 316 -11.00 -3.69 36.32
CA TYR A 316 -10.22 -2.66 36.98
C TYR A 316 -8.77 -2.64 36.48
N THR A 317 -8.34 -1.47 36.01
CA THR A 317 -7.01 -1.25 35.45
C THR A 317 -6.21 -0.17 36.23
N GLY A 318 -6.76 0.32 37.37
CA GLY A 318 -6.07 1.28 38.23
C GLY A 318 -5.01 0.62 39.11
N GLU A 319 -4.29 1.44 39.87
CA GLU A 319 -3.31 0.95 40.83
C GLU A 319 -3.97 0.15 41.96
N GLY A 320 -3.31 -0.92 42.43
CA GLY A 320 -3.80 -1.84 43.43
C GLY A 320 -4.71 -2.93 42.87
N PHE A 321 -5.59 -3.49 43.72
CA PHE A 321 -6.46 -4.62 43.38
C PHE A 321 -7.92 -4.35 43.76
N LYS A 322 -8.86 -4.59 42.87
CA LYS A 322 -10.30 -4.48 43.11
C LYS A 322 -10.99 -5.81 42.84
N THR A 323 -11.69 -6.35 43.85
CA THR A 323 -12.45 -7.61 43.72
C THR A 323 -13.78 -7.35 43.01
N VAL A 324 -13.75 -7.18 41.68
CA VAL A 324 -14.88 -6.75 40.85
C VAL A 324 -15.18 -7.74 39.73
N ILE A 325 -16.46 -7.92 39.38
CA ILE A 325 -16.92 -8.41 38.10
C ILE A 325 -17.39 -7.19 37.34
N ALA A 326 -16.76 -6.89 36.21
CA ALA A 326 -17.11 -5.74 35.40
C ALA A 326 -18.51 -5.89 34.81
N ALA A 327 -19.21 -4.77 34.58
CA ALA A 327 -20.46 -4.75 33.84
C ALA A 327 -20.24 -5.00 32.32
N LYS A 328 -19.10 -4.52 31.78
CA LYS A 328 -18.76 -4.59 30.36
C LYS A 328 -17.32 -5.07 30.13
N ALA A 329 -17.12 -5.67 28.97
CA ALA A 329 -15.79 -5.97 28.41
C ALA A 329 -15.81 -5.69 26.90
N SER A 330 -14.70 -5.23 26.36
CA SER A 330 -14.60 -4.81 24.96
C SER A 330 -13.33 -5.34 24.30
N ALA A 331 -13.39 -5.56 22.98
CA ALA A 331 -12.22 -5.88 22.16
C ALA A 331 -12.31 -5.22 20.79
N LYS A 332 -11.14 -4.91 20.22
CA LYS A 332 -10.97 -4.55 18.82
C LYS A 332 -10.32 -5.71 18.09
N VAL A 333 -10.92 -6.09 16.99
CA VAL A 333 -10.46 -7.22 16.16
C VAL A 333 -10.32 -6.73 14.73
N SER A 334 -9.24 -7.12 14.07
CA SER A 334 -9.04 -6.88 12.65
C SER A 334 -8.77 -8.17 11.90
N PHE A 335 -9.26 -8.23 10.68
CA PHE A 335 -9.05 -9.32 9.75
C PHE A 335 -8.29 -8.81 8.54
N ARG A 336 -7.19 -9.47 8.17
CA ARG A 336 -6.59 -9.28 6.86
C ARG A 336 -7.20 -10.28 5.90
N LEU A 337 -7.65 -9.79 4.74
CA LEU A 337 -8.34 -10.58 3.73
C LEU A 337 -7.44 -10.85 2.54
N VAL A 338 -7.70 -11.95 1.82
CA VAL A 338 -6.98 -12.33 0.60
C VAL A 338 -7.96 -12.80 -0.48
N GLY A 339 -7.49 -12.91 -1.71
CA GLY A 339 -8.30 -13.40 -2.82
C GLY A 339 -9.57 -12.57 -3.04
N THR A 340 -10.70 -13.25 -3.12
CA THR A 340 -12.00 -12.63 -3.36
C THR A 340 -12.90 -12.57 -2.12
N GLN A 341 -12.33 -12.67 -0.91
CA GLN A 341 -13.08 -12.56 0.34
C GLN A 341 -13.86 -11.23 0.38
N ASP A 342 -15.15 -11.32 0.70
CA ASP A 342 -16.02 -10.14 0.85
C ASP A 342 -15.93 -9.57 2.28
N PRO A 343 -15.47 -8.31 2.46
CA PRO A 343 -15.39 -7.67 3.77
C PRO A 343 -16.72 -7.64 4.54
N ALA A 344 -17.85 -7.51 3.83
CA ALA A 344 -19.16 -7.50 4.47
C ALA A 344 -19.55 -8.89 4.99
N ALA A 345 -19.29 -9.93 4.22
CA ALA A 345 -19.53 -11.31 4.62
C ALA A 345 -18.67 -11.72 5.83
N ILE A 346 -17.38 -11.33 5.84
CA ILE A 346 -16.48 -11.61 6.96
C ILE A 346 -16.94 -10.90 8.24
N ARG A 347 -17.36 -9.63 8.15
CA ARG A 347 -17.92 -8.90 9.28
C ARG A 347 -19.14 -9.59 9.85
N GLU A 348 -20.07 -10.02 9.00
CA GLU A 348 -21.29 -10.69 9.42
C GLU A 348 -20.98 -12.07 10.04
N ALA A 349 -20.05 -12.84 9.48
CA ALA A 349 -19.60 -14.10 10.05
C ALA A 349 -19.02 -13.90 11.46
N PHE A 350 -18.21 -12.86 11.66
CA PHE A 350 -17.67 -12.54 13.00
C PHE A 350 -18.78 -12.14 13.97
N ARG A 351 -19.72 -11.29 13.57
CA ARG A 351 -20.85 -10.87 14.41
C ARG A 351 -21.72 -12.05 14.81
N SER A 352 -22.05 -12.92 13.86
CA SER A 352 -22.82 -14.14 14.10
C SER A 352 -22.09 -15.08 15.05
N TYR A 353 -20.78 -15.29 14.85
CA TYR A 353 -19.96 -16.13 15.71
C TYR A 353 -19.91 -15.61 17.14
N ILE A 354 -19.69 -14.33 17.36
CA ILE A 354 -19.68 -13.72 18.70
C ILE A 354 -21.08 -13.80 19.31
N SER A 355 -22.12 -13.40 18.58
CA SER A 355 -23.52 -13.39 19.08
C SER A 355 -23.96 -14.78 19.56
N ALA A 356 -23.55 -15.84 18.87
CA ALA A 356 -23.88 -17.21 19.25
C ALA A 356 -23.27 -17.67 20.59
N LYS A 357 -22.24 -16.94 21.09
CA LYS A 357 -21.56 -17.22 22.35
C LYS A 357 -22.05 -16.36 23.53
N ILE A 358 -22.95 -15.40 23.25
CA ILE A 358 -23.47 -14.50 24.29
C ILE A 358 -24.63 -15.20 25.03
N PRO A 359 -24.59 -15.30 26.38
CA PRO A 359 -25.69 -15.81 27.18
C PRO A 359 -26.98 -14.98 26.98
N ALA A 360 -28.13 -15.62 27.15
CA ALA A 360 -29.44 -15.02 26.85
C ALA A 360 -29.79 -13.74 27.67
N ASP A 361 -29.16 -13.60 28.84
CA ASP A 361 -29.30 -12.44 29.76
C ASP A 361 -28.19 -11.40 29.62
N CYS A 362 -27.29 -11.59 28.65
CA CYS A 362 -26.25 -10.64 28.28
C CYS A 362 -26.55 -10.00 26.91
N SER A 363 -25.85 -8.93 26.59
CA SER A 363 -25.97 -8.25 25.29
C SER A 363 -24.61 -8.01 24.66
N VAL A 364 -24.61 -7.86 23.32
CA VAL A 364 -23.42 -7.49 22.55
C VAL A 364 -23.74 -6.34 21.62
N GLU A 365 -22.83 -5.40 21.52
CA GLU A 365 -22.83 -4.28 20.59
C GLU A 365 -21.62 -4.39 19.68
N PHE A 366 -21.79 -3.99 18.41
CA PHE A 366 -20.72 -4.00 17.40
C PHE A 366 -20.56 -2.61 16.80
N HIS A 367 -19.33 -2.15 16.68
CA HIS A 367 -18.97 -0.90 16.04
C HIS A 367 -18.00 -1.17 14.88
N PRO A 368 -18.43 -0.97 13.62
CA PRO A 368 -17.57 -1.24 12.47
C PRO A 368 -16.47 -0.20 12.33
N HIS A 369 -15.26 -0.66 12.03
CA HIS A 369 -14.10 0.16 11.70
C HIS A 369 -13.61 -0.23 10.31
N GLY A 370 -13.82 0.63 9.31
CA GLY A 370 -13.31 0.44 7.96
C GLY A 370 -13.65 -0.91 7.33
N GLY A 371 -13.15 -1.11 6.16
CA GLY A 371 -13.23 -2.35 5.41
C GLY A 371 -12.88 -2.11 3.94
N SER A 372 -11.91 -2.88 3.43
CA SER A 372 -11.53 -2.90 2.03
C SER A 372 -11.29 -4.34 1.59
N PRO A 373 -11.65 -4.72 0.35
CA PRO A 373 -11.33 -6.04 -0.15
C PRO A 373 -9.84 -6.19 -0.38
N ALA A 374 -9.41 -7.44 -0.48
CA ALA A 374 -8.11 -7.75 -1.03
C ALA A 374 -8.07 -7.42 -2.54
N ILE A 375 -6.86 -7.26 -3.05
CA ILE A 375 -6.60 -7.05 -4.46
C ILE A 375 -5.68 -8.16 -4.91
N HIS A 376 -5.98 -8.72 -6.08
CA HIS A 376 -5.19 -9.77 -6.68
C HIS A 376 -5.10 -9.56 -8.18
N LEU A 377 -3.89 -9.38 -8.70
CA LEU A 377 -3.58 -9.47 -10.11
C LEU A 377 -3.30 -10.94 -10.44
N SER A 378 -3.96 -11.47 -11.47
CA SER A 378 -3.73 -12.85 -11.89
C SER A 378 -2.26 -13.09 -12.16
N TYR A 379 -1.71 -14.17 -11.62
CA TYR A 379 -0.32 -14.58 -11.87
C TYR A 379 -0.07 -14.94 -13.34
N ASP A 380 -1.13 -15.24 -14.10
CA ASP A 380 -1.09 -15.54 -15.55
C ASP A 380 -1.35 -14.28 -16.39
N SER A 381 -1.47 -13.10 -15.79
CA SER A 381 -1.73 -11.85 -16.52
C SER A 381 -0.59 -11.54 -17.50
N PRO A 382 -0.90 -11.29 -18.79
CA PRO A 382 0.10 -10.90 -19.78
C PRO A 382 0.84 -9.60 -19.40
N VAL A 383 0.16 -8.65 -18.75
CA VAL A 383 0.80 -7.39 -18.32
C VAL A 383 1.82 -7.65 -17.22
N LEU A 384 1.52 -8.55 -16.28
CA LEU A 384 2.46 -8.98 -15.25
C LEU A 384 3.71 -9.62 -15.86
N THR A 385 3.53 -10.54 -16.82
CA THR A 385 4.64 -11.22 -17.50
C THR A 385 5.52 -10.24 -18.26
N LYS A 386 4.92 -9.30 -19.03
CA LYS A 386 5.65 -8.26 -19.76
C LYS A 386 6.47 -7.36 -18.81
N ALA A 387 5.87 -6.91 -17.73
CA ALA A 387 6.55 -6.07 -16.74
C ALA A 387 7.67 -6.82 -16.01
N LYS A 388 7.44 -8.06 -15.61
CA LYS A 388 8.45 -8.92 -14.97
C LYS A 388 9.68 -9.10 -15.85
N ASN A 389 9.50 -9.37 -17.14
CA ASN A 389 10.60 -9.50 -18.10
C ASN A 389 11.34 -8.15 -18.25
N ALA A 390 10.62 -7.04 -18.41
CA ALA A 390 11.20 -5.71 -18.54
C ALA A 390 12.05 -5.31 -17.34
N LEU A 391 11.59 -5.61 -16.12
CA LEU A 391 12.35 -5.38 -14.89
C LEU A 391 13.57 -6.31 -14.81
N SER A 392 13.43 -7.58 -15.16
CA SER A 392 14.54 -8.54 -15.15
C SER A 392 15.66 -8.16 -16.13
N ASP A 393 15.32 -7.50 -17.25
CA ASP A 393 16.30 -6.99 -18.22
C ASP A 393 17.04 -5.73 -17.73
N GLU A 394 16.54 -5.05 -16.70
CA GLU A 394 17.15 -3.81 -16.18
C GLU A 394 17.96 -4.06 -14.92
N TRP A 395 17.53 -4.95 -14.03
CA TRP A 395 18.11 -5.14 -12.71
C TRP A 395 19.10 -6.32 -12.67
N PRO A 396 20.05 -6.33 -11.70
CA PRO A 396 21.03 -7.40 -11.57
C PRO A 396 20.45 -8.78 -11.35
N LYS A 397 19.28 -8.84 -10.68
CA LYS A 397 18.56 -10.09 -10.40
C LYS A 397 17.20 -10.09 -11.10
N PRO A 398 16.66 -11.27 -11.44
CA PRO A 398 15.33 -11.37 -12.01
C PRO A 398 14.25 -10.77 -11.10
N ALA A 399 13.27 -10.14 -11.72
CA ALA A 399 12.10 -9.62 -11.01
C ALA A 399 11.29 -10.75 -10.39
N ILE A 400 10.78 -10.50 -9.19
CA ILE A 400 9.92 -11.43 -8.46
C ILE A 400 8.50 -10.88 -8.32
N VAL A 401 7.56 -11.79 -8.15
CA VAL A 401 6.16 -11.45 -7.86
C VAL A 401 5.94 -11.66 -6.37
N ILE A 402 5.50 -10.62 -5.68
CA ILE A 402 5.29 -10.64 -4.23
C ILE A 402 3.83 -10.34 -3.87
N GLY A 403 3.45 -10.70 -2.66
CA GLY A 403 2.29 -10.13 -1.99
C GLY A 403 2.72 -9.04 -1.01
N MET A 404 1.79 -8.18 -0.67
CA MET A 404 1.99 -7.16 0.38
C MET A 404 0.99 -7.35 1.51
N GLY A 405 1.48 -7.25 2.74
CA GLY A 405 0.64 -7.36 3.93
C GLY A 405 -0.26 -6.15 4.15
N GLY A 406 0.07 -5.00 3.59
CA GLY A 406 -0.70 -3.77 3.61
C GLY A 406 -1.76 -3.69 2.52
N SER A 407 -2.59 -2.64 2.58
CA SER A 407 -3.59 -2.31 1.56
C SER A 407 -3.27 -0.96 0.96
N ILE A 408 -3.45 -0.84 -0.35
CA ILE A 408 -3.43 0.43 -1.09
C ILE A 408 -4.87 0.59 -1.64
N PRO A 409 -5.74 1.34 -0.96
CA PRO A 409 -7.18 1.34 -1.25
C PRO A 409 -7.53 1.70 -2.69
N ILE A 410 -6.80 2.64 -3.30
CA ILE A 410 -7.02 3.10 -4.68
C ILE A 410 -6.97 1.97 -5.71
N VAL A 411 -6.13 0.96 -5.50
CA VAL A 411 -6.00 -0.16 -6.45
C VAL A 411 -7.30 -0.97 -6.52
N GLY A 412 -7.97 -1.13 -5.36
CA GLY A 412 -9.31 -1.74 -5.31
C GLY A 412 -10.37 -0.91 -6.00
N ASP A 413 -10.27 0.41 -5.91
CA ASP A 413 -11.19 1.32 -6.59
C ASP A 413 -10.96 1.29 -8.11
N PHE A 414 -9.73 1.25 -8.60
CA PHE A 414 -9.44 1.05 -10.03
C PHE A 414 -10.05 -0.24 -10.58
N GLN A 415 -9.93 -1.34 -9.85
CA GLN A 415 -10.50 -2.61 -10.26
C GLN A 415 -12.03 -2.58 -10.26
N LYS A 416 -12.65 -2.08 -9.18
CA LYS A 416 -14.11 -2.12 -8.99
C LYS A 416 -14.86 -1.08 -9.82
N MET A 417 -14.31 0.15 -9.90
CA MET A 417 -15.01 1.29 -10.49
C MET A 417 -14.67 1.47 -11.96
N LEU A 418 -13.41 1.20 -12.33
CA LEU A 418 -12.91 1.41 -13.69
C LEU A 418 -12.70 0.09 -14.46
N GLY A 419 -12.74 -1.06 -13.77
CA GLY A 419 -12.55 -2.38 -14.38
C GLY A 419 -11.15 -2.59 -14.92
N MET A 420 -10.14 -1.96 -14.29
CA MET A 420 -8.73 -2.05 -14.71
C MET A 420 -7.95 -3.02 -13.83
N GLU A 421 -7.09 -3.84 -14.43
CA GLU A 421 -6.01 -4.51 -13.70
C GLU A 421 -4.94 -3.47 -13.32
N SER A 422 -4.41 -3.57 -12.09
CA SER A 422 -3.38 -2.66 -11.58
C SER A 422 -2.04 -3.38 -11.44
N LEU A 423 -1.01 -2.84 -12.10
CA LEU A 423 0.37 -3.29 -11.99
C LEU A 423 1.09 -2.39 -10.97
N LEU A 424 1.48 -2.95 -9.84
CA LEU A 424 2.17 -2.23 -8.78
C LEU A 424 3.67 -2.47 -8.88
N VAL A 425 4.39 -1.46 -9.32
CA VAL A 425 5.85 -1.47 -9.50
C VAL A 425 6.44 -0.25 -8.85
N GLY A 426 7.24 -0.44 -7.81
CA GLY A 426 7.93 0.62 -7.12
C GLY A 426 9.40 0.27 -6.89
N PHE A 427 10.17 1.26 -6.48
CA PHE A 427 11.63 1.17 -6.35
C PHE A 427 12.12 1.61 -4.97
N GLY A 428 11.20 1.80 -4.01
CA GLY A 428 11.52 2.04 -2.60
C GLY A 428 12.17 0.83 -1.94
N LEU A 429 12.88 1.05 -0.84
CA LEU A 429 13.49 0.01 -0.03
C LEU A 429 12.97 0.06 1.41
N SER A 430 13.00 -1.06 2.10
CA SER A 430 12.53 -1.15 3.49
C SER A 430 13.31 -0.25 4.46
N ASP A 431 14.53 0.17 4.09
CA ASP A 431 15.37 1.05 4.88
C ASP A 431 15.28 2.53 4.45
N ASP A 432 14.32 2.90 3.60
CA ASP A 432 14.13 4.28 3.09
C ASP A 432 13.57 5.24 4.15
N ARG A 433 13.14 4.73 5.30
CA ARG A 433 12.61 5.54 6.42
C ARG A 433 11.43 6.42 6.03
N ILE A 434 10.55 5.90 5.18
CA ILE A 434 9.30 6.58 4.84
C ILE A 434 8.51 6.89 6.13
N HIS A 435 7.81 8.02 6.19
CA HIS A 435 7.10 8.56 7.36
C HIS A 435 8.00 8.85 8.58
N SER A 436 9.32 8.80 8.43
CA SER A 436 10.29 9.04 9.51
C SER A 436 11.27 10.15 9.17
N PRO A 437 11.96 10.75 10.17
CA PRO A 437 13.09 11.64 9.90
C PRO A 437 14.21 10.95 9.12
N ASN A 438 14.88 11.74 8.27
CA ASN A 438 15.95 11.29 7.39
C ASN A 438 15.50 10.27 6.35
N GLU A 439 14.31 10.47 5.78
CA GLU A 439 13.86 9.74 4.61
C GLU A 439 14.90 9.83 3.50
N LYS A 440 15.13 8.69 2.84
CA LYS A 440 16.09 8.57 1.75
C LYS A 440 15.52 7.79 0.58
N TYR A 441 16.15 7.96 -0.57
CA TYR A 441 15.91 7.13 -1.74
C TYR A 441 17.24 6.78 -2.40
N GLU A 442 17.46 5.53 -2.79
CA GLU A 442 18.71 5.18 -3.47
C GLU A 442 18.78 5.86 -4.84
N LEU A 443 19.90 6.51 -5.15
CA LEU A 443 20.09 7.11 -6.47
C LEU A 443 20.02 6.08 -7.59
N VAL A 444 20.45 4.84 -7.34
CA VAL A 444 20.33 3.73 -8.27
C VAL A 444 18.87 3.33 -8.48
N SER A 445 18.03 3.37 -7.42
CA SER A 445 16.59 3.11 -7.52
C SER A 445 15.91 4.16 -8.38
N TYR A 446 16.21 5.43 -8.18
CA TYR A 446 15.69 6.51 -9.05
C TYR A 446 16.12 6.32 -10.50
N HIS A 447 17.42 6.14 -10.77
CA HIS A 447 17.94 5.99 -12.12
C HIS A 447 17.41 4.75 -12.84
N LYS A 448 17.49 3.58 -12.19
CA LYS A 448 16.97 2.33 -12.75
C LYS A 448 15.46 2.31 -12.80
N GLY A 449 14.78 3.03 -11.92
CA GLY A 449 13.33 3.24 -11.98
C GLY A 449 12.91 3.90 -13.27
N ILE A 450 13.58 4.99 -13.67
CA ILE A 450 13.35 5.64 -14.98
C ILE A 450 13.53 4.64 -16.13
N ARG A 451 14.62 3.89 -16.14
CA ARG A 451 14.94 2.91 -17.18
C ARG A 451 13.96 1.72 -17.18
N SER A 452 13.50 1.31 -16.00
CA SER A 452 12.48 0.28 -15.85
C SER A 452 11.16 0.70 -16.51
N TRP A 453 10.70 1.93 -16.27
CA TRP A 453 9.50 2.45 -16.92
C TRP A 453 9.66 2.59 -18.44
N VAL A 454 10.85 2.95 -18.93
CA VAL A 454 11.13 2.91 -20.38
C VAL A 454 10.90 1.50 -20.93
N ARG A 455 11.43 0.47 -20.29
CA ARG A 455 11.28 -0.93 -20.75
C ARG A 455 9.84 -1.44 -20.61
N ILE A 456 9.17 -1.12 -19.50
CA ILE A 456 7.76 -1.52 -19.27
C ILE A 456 6.86 -0.90 -20.34
N LEU A 457 6.93 0.39 -20.58
CA LEU A 457 6.12 1.05 -21.61
C LEU A 457 6.37 0.46 -23.01
N GLN A 458 7.63 0.15 -23.34
CA GLN A 458 7.96 -0.52 -24.61
C GLN A 458 7.33 -1.92 -24.70
N ALA A 459 7.43 -2.70 -23.61
CA ALA A 459 6.89 -4.06 -23.56
C ALA A 459 5.36 -4.08 -23.64
N LEU A 460 4.69 -3.09 -23.02
CA LEU A 460 3.23 -2.96 -23.11
C LEU A 460 2.77 -2.59 -24.51
N ALA A 461 3.53 -1.77 -25.23
CA ALA A 461 3.22 -1.34 -26.59
C ALA A 461 3.51 -2.38 -27.67
N ALA A 462 4.27 -3.43 -27.36
CA ALA A 462 4.57 -4.56 -28.24
C ALA A 462 3.49 -5.64 -28.16
#